data_76244596e8735dcab82798ce1285c763
#
_entry.id   76244596e8735dcab82798ce1285c763
#
_cell.length_a   1.000
_cell.length_b   1.000
_cell.length_c   1.000
_cell.angle_alpha   90.00
_cell.angle_beta   90.00
_cell.angle_gamma   90.00
#
_symmetry.space_group_name_H-M   'P 1'
#
loop_
_entity.id
_entity.type
_entity.pdbx_description
1 polymer ?
#
loop_
_entity_poly.entity_id
_entity_poly.type
_entity_poly.pdbx_seq_one_letter_code
_entity_poly.pdbx_strand_id
1 'polypeptide(L)'
;MGYLSNGFCSKIFCDIRRAPTIVRALQSPKLLNEKSYKVNFKAMEACKLGIGRYPDFDYNASGGKGSGLAEMAEDNNSTYKVVFDLETVHVPPLTGATTRFLGLPLPPLLKIEIVPLAFEGRIDVDSGAVNLEFVANFMFSVGGMYKAPALVVKTVLTTEESKKKIRGGRGVRMGDDGVCKLVGVATVDPIDDLFMNSFLFLPTECLACLNAQLTFHNI
;
A
#
# COMPACT_ATOMS: atom_id res chain seq x y z
N MET A 1 67.52 -44.89 38.94
CA MET A 1 67.08 -44.70 40.31
C MET A 1 65.71 -44.14 40.24
N GLY A 2 64.72 -44.86 40.38
CA GLY A 2 64.14 -45.61 41.47
C GLY A 2 62.69 -45.12 41.59
N TYR A 3 61.87 -45.94 41.35
CA TYR A 3 60.80 -46.71 41.99
C TYR A 3 59.42 -46.02 41.94
N LEU A 4 58.46 -46.68 41.24
CA LEU A 4 57.37 -47.53 41.77
C LEU A 4 56.43 -46.77 42.77
N SER A 5 55.13 -46.86 42.76
CA SER A 5 54.26 -47.95 42.46
C SER A 5 52.75 -47.46 42.68
N ASN A 6 51.85 -48.16 42.02
CA ASN A 6 50.53 -48.58 42.49
C ASN A 6 49.59 -47.50 43.09
N GLY A 7 48.43 -47.32 42.60
CA GLY A 7 47.38 -48.31 42.33
C GLY A 7 46.20 -47.94 43.20
N PHE A 8 45.09 -47.85 42.70
CA PHE A 8 43.86 -48.40 43.21
C PHE A 8 42.63 -47.67 42.65
N CYS A 9 41.91 -48.44 41.96
CA CYS A 9 40.57 -48.25 41.52
C CYS A 9 39.62 -47.87 42.66
N SER A 10 38.76 -46.88 42.48
CA SER A 10 37.45 -46.96 43.14
C SER A 10 36.40 -46.00 42.52
N LYS A 11 35.49 -46.64 41.89
CA LYS A 11 34.06 -46.35 41.82
C LYS A 11 33.60 -44.91 41.47
N ILE A 12 33.22 -44.82 40.24
CA ILE A 12 32.27 -43.90 39.63
C ILE A 12 30.99 -43.91 40.44
N PHE A 13 30.63 -42.77 41.01
CA PHE A 13 29.28 -42.48 41.44
C PHE A 13 28.70 -41.43 40.45
N CYS A 14 27.83 -41.92 39.63
CA CYS A 14 27.11 -41.13 38.63
C CYS A 14 26.03 -40.30 39.40
N ASP A 15 26.30 -39.03 39.64
CA ASP A 15 25.32 -38.10 40.17
C ASP A 15 24.60 -37.43 39.03
N ILE A 16 23.46 -38.00 38.66
CA ILE A 16 22.55 -37.43 37.69
C ILE A 16 21.85 -36.24 38.34
N ARG A 17 22.45 -35.07 38.18
CA ARG A 17 21.76 -33.81 38.50
C ARG A 17 20.69 -33.58 37.46
N ARG A 18 19.45 -33.77 37.86
CA ARG A 18 18.25 -33.36 37.15
C ARG A 18 18.33 -31.89 36.80
N ALA A 19 18.42 -31.59 35.51
CA ALA A 19 18.17 -30.26 34.99
C ALA A 19 16.70 -29.87 35.31
N PRO A 20 16.44 -28.63 35.74
CA PRO A 20 15.06 -28.19 35.91
C PRO A 20 14.42 -28.12 34.54
N THR A 21 13.39 -28.92 34.32
CA THR A 21 12.47 -28.81 33.19
C THR A 21 11.80 -27.45 33.28
N ILE A 22 12.27 -26.51 32.47
CA ILE A 22 11.53 -25.28 32.22
C ILE A 22 10.26 -25.68 31.49
N VAL A 23 9.19 -25.83 32.26
CA VAL A 23 7.82 -25.87 31.73
C VAL A 23 7.58 -24.48 31.13
N ARG A 24 7.86 -24.37 29.85
CA ARG A 24 7.43 -23.24 29.08
C ARG A 24 5.90 -23.27 29.08
N ALA A 25 5.33 -22.46 29.95
CA ALA A 25 3.88 -22.24 29.96
C ALA A 25 3.50 -21.85 28.51
N LEU A 26 2.80 -22.75 27.85
CA LEU A 26 2.06 -22.46 26.64
C LEU A 26 1.03 -21.40 27.07
N GLN A 27 1.38 -20.14 26.86
CA GLN A 27 0.38 -19.08 26.86
C GLN A 27 -0.62 -19.47 25.77
N SER A 28 -1.77 -19.89 26.21
CA SER A 28 -2.94 -20.05 25.35
C SER A 28 -3.07 -18.79 24.53
N PRO A 29 -3.30 -18.87 23.22
CA PRO A 29 -3.60 -17.69 22.44
C PRO A 29 -4.84 -17.07 23.09
N LYS A 30 -4.66 -15.85 23.60
CA LYS A 30 -5.75 -15.00 24.06
C LYS A 30 -6.65 -14.84 22.83
N LEU A 31 -7.76 -15.56 22.82
CA LEU A 31 -8.85 -15.33 21.89
C LEU A 31 -9.38 -13.93 22.20
N LEU A 32 -8.69 -12.92 21.69
CA LEU A 32 -9.26 -11.61 21.49
C LEU A 32 -10.34 -11.82 20.44
N ASN A 33 -11.55 -11.51 20.83
CA ASN A 33 -12.73 -11.47 19.97
C ASN A 33 -12.55 -10.21 19.07
N GLU A 34 -11.53 -10.24 18.21
CA GLU A 34 -11.24 -9.16 17.26
C GLU A 34 -12.36 -9.21 16.23
N LYS A 35 -13.27 -8.25 16.33
CA LYS A 35 -14.26 -8.02 15.29
C LYS A 35 -13.50 -7.60 14.05
N SER A 36 -13.28 -8.54 13.14
CA SER A 36 -12.76 -8.28 11.83
C SER A 36 -13.91 -7.91 10.88
N TYR A 37 -13.66 -6.94 10.03
CA TYR A 37 -14.62 -6.47 9.04
C TYR A 37 -14.01 -6.65 7.65
N LYS A 38 -14.85 -6.95 6.68
CA LYS A 38 -14.47 -6.85 5.28
C LYS A 38 -14.64 -5.41 4.84
N VAL A 39 -13.59 -4.81 4.29
CA VAL A 39 -13.63 -3.48 3.70
C VAL A 39 -13.58 -3.61 2.18
N ASN A 40 -14.44 -2.88 1.48
CA ASN A 40 -14.39 -2.75 0.03
C ASN A 40 -14.08 -1.31 -0.35
N PHE A 41 -13.17 -1.16 -1.30
CA PHE A 41 -12.82 0.10 -1.96
C PHE A 41 -13.40 0.09 -3.37
N LYS A 42 -14.02 1.20 -3.76
CA LYS A 42 -14.52 1.44 -5.11
C LYS A 42 -14.07 2.81 -5.57
N ALA A 43 -13.33 2.87 -6.67
CA ALA A 43 -13.00 4.15 -7.31
C ALA A 43 -14.17 4.65 -8.14
N MET A 44 -14.31 5.97 -8.21
CA MET A 44 -15.39 6.67 -8.89
C MET A 44 -14.83 7.47 -10.08
N GLU A 45 -15.74 8.15 -10.76
CA GLU A 45 -15.40 9.09 -11.83
C GLU A 45 -14.81 10.40 -11.31
N ALA A 46 -14.46 11.28 -12.23
CA ALA A 46 -13.96 12.63 -11.97
C ALA A 46 -12.71 12.67 -11.07
N CYS A 47 -11.81 11.70 -11.25
CA CYS A 47 -10.49 11.70 -10.65
C CYS A 47 -9.53 12.58 -11.45
N LYS A 48 -8.44 12.99 -10.83
CA LYS A 48 -7.37 13.75 -11.48
C LYS A 48 -6.01 13.15 -11.15
N LEU A 49 -5.16 13.14 -12.14
CA LEU A 49 -3.77 12.73 -12.00
C LEU A 49 -2.87 13.86 -12.51
N GLY A 50 -1.74 14.05 -11.88
CA GLY A 50 -0.76 15.06 -12.31
C GLY A 50 0.65 14.50 -12.24
N ILE A 51 1.53 14.97 -13.11
CA ILE A 51 2.97 14.65 -13.08
C ILE A 51 3.80 15.87 -13.43
N GLY A 52 4.83 16.13 -12.65
CA GLY A 52 5.74 17.24 -12.84
C GLY A 52 4.99 18.58 -12.91
N ARG A 53 5.29 19.34 -13.94
CA ARG A 53 4.66 20.63 -14.25
C ARG A 53 3.61 20.56 -15.36
N TYR A 54 3.30 19.34 -15.82
CA TYR A 54 2.25 19.17 -16.82
C TYR A 54 0.90 19.55 -16.24
N PRO A 55 -0.06 20.05 -17.04
CA PRO A 55 -1.44 20.16 -16.63
C PRO A 55 -2.01 18.85 -16.11
N ASP A 56 -3.01 18.92 -15.24
CA ASP A 56 -3.65 17.72 -14.72
C ASP A 56 -4.38 16.95 -15.80
N PHE A 57 -4.38 15.64 -15.68
CA PHE A 57 -5.13 14.73 -16.50
C PHE A 57 -6.48 14.44 -15.82
N ASP A 58 -7.56 14.53 -16.56
CA ASP A 58 -8.84 14.00 -16.12
C ASP A 58 -8.82 12.47 -16.26
N TYR A 59 -9.14 11.77 -15.20
CA TYR A 59 -9.07 10.33 -15.15
C TYR A 59 -10.41 9.74 -14.66
N ASN A 60 -11.01 8.88 -15.47
CA ASN A 60 -12.14 8.07 -15.08
C ASN A 60 -11.65 6.76 -14.48
N ALA A 61 -11.71 6.68 -13.16
CA ALA A 61 -11.29 5.51 -12.39
C ALA A 61 -12.43 4.49 -12.17
N SER A 62 -13.60 4.70 -12.79
CA SER A 62 -14.73 3.77 -12.67
C SER A 62 -14.33 2.36 -13.06
N GLY A 63 -14.73 1.38 -12.24
CA GLY A 63 -14.29 -0.01 -12.36
C GLY A 63 -13.05 -0.34 -11.49
N GLY A 64 -12.37 0.67 -10.96
CA GLY A 64 -11.36 0.47 -9.93
C GLY A 64 -11.99 -0.03 -8.64
N LYS A 65 -11.42 -1.07 -8.05
CA LYS A 65 -11.95 -1.74 -6.86
C LYS A 65 -10.86 -2.47 -6.09
N GLY A 66 -11.15 -2.82 -4.86
CA GLY A 66 -10.33 -3.67 -4.01
C GLY A 66 -11.12 -4.14 -2.80
N SER A 67 -10.78 -5.29 -2.26
CA SER A 67 -11.34 -5.82 -1.02
C SER A 67 -10.21 -6.11 -0.05
N GLY A 68 -10.46 -5.96 1.23
CA GLY A 68 -9.46 -6.21 2.26
C GLY A 68 -10.10 -6.53 3.59
N LEU A 69 -9.25 -6.69 4.58
CA LEU A 69 -9.62 -6.90 5.98
C LEU A 69 -9.36 -5.62 6.76
N ALA A 70 -10.27 -5.33 7.67
CA ALA A 70 -10.17 -4.23 8.61
C ALA A 70 -10.25 -4.78 10.03
N GLU A 71 -9.25 -4.48 10.83
CA GLU A 71 -9.15 -4.83 12.25
C GLU A 71 -9.21 -3.56 13.08
N MET A 72 -9.92 -3.60 14.20
CA MET A 72 -10.00 -2.46 15.10
C MET A 72 -8.61 -2.18 15.70
N ALA A 73 -8.18 -0.93 15.65
CA ALA A 73 -6.91 -0.53 16.24
C ALA A 73 -7.02 -0.53 17.77
N GLU A 74 -5.98 -0.98 18.46
CA GLU A 74 -5.94 -1.05 19.93
C GLU A 74 -6.08 0.33 20.60
N ASP A 75 -5.65 1.37 19.90
CA ASP A 75 -5.57 2.73 20.44
C ASP A 75 -6.91 3.48 20.43
N ASN A 76 -7.85 3.10 19.58
CA ASN A 76 -9.12 3.82 19.40
C ASN A 76 -10.18 2.91 18.78
N ASN A 77 -11.37 2.87 19.40
CA ASN A 77 -12.49 2.04 18.97
C ASN A 77 -13.13 2.47 17.63
N SER A 78 -12.78 3.63 17.11
CA SER A 78 -13.27 4.13 15.80
C SER A 78 -12.27 3.98 14.66
N THR A 79 -11.02 3.64 14.98
CA THR A 79 -9.95 3.52 13.99
C THR A 79 -9.73 2.05 13.61
N TYR A 80 -9.72 1.78 12.32
CA TYR A 80 -9.46 0.48 11.75
C TYR A 80 -8.12 0.48 11.00
N LYS A 81 -7.29 -0.52 11.26
CA LYS A 81 -6.17 -0.89 10.40
C LYS A 81 -6.71 -1.73 9.26
N VAL A 82 -6.38 -1.33 8.04
CA VAL A 82 -6.92 -1.94 6.82
C VAL A 82 -5.78 -2.46 5.95
N VAL A 83 -5.93 -3.67 5.45
CA VAL A 83 -5.01 -4.29 4.48
C VAL A 83 -5.83 -4.83 3.33
N PHE A 84 -5.59 -4.32 2.12
CA PHE A 84 -6.28 -4.78 0.91
C PHE A 84 -5.55 -5.98 0.30
N ASP A 85 -6.32 -6.95 -0.13
CA ASP A 85 -5.81 -8.09 -0.90
C ASP A 85 -5.50 -7.65 -2.33
N LEU A 86 -4.21 -7.64 -2.68
CA LEU A 86 -3.71 -7.15 -3.96
C LEU A 86 -4.26 -7.91 -5.16
N GLU A 87 -4.66 -9.17 -5.00
CA GLU A 87 -5.29 -9.95 -6.07
C GLU A 87 -6.67 -9.41 -6.44
N THR A 88 -7.34 -8.73 -5.49
CA THR A 88 -8.65 -8.10 -5.69
C THR A 88 -8.54 -6.65 -6.15
N VAL A 89 -7.36 -6.01 -5.97
CA VAL A 89 -7.16 -4.61 -6.30
C VAL A 89 -7.00 -4.46 -7.81
N HIS A 90 -7.97 -3.83 -8.41
CA HIS A 90 -7.96 -3.47 -9.83
C HIS A 90 -7.93 -1.96 -10.01
N VAL A 91 -6.98 -1.46 -10.76
CA VAL A 91 -6.87 -0.04 -11.15
C VAL A 91 -6.99 0.05 -12.67
N PRO A 92 -8.01 0.73 -13.20
CA PRO A 92 -8.13 0.89 -14.65
C PRO A 92 -6.88 1.55 -15.25
N PRO A 93 -6.35 1.03 -16.36
CA PRO A 93 -5.18 1.61 -17.01
C PRO A 93 -5.50 2.99 -17.58
N LEU A 94 -4.50 3.87 -17.66
CA LEU A 94 -4.62 5.14 -18.36
C LEU A 94 -4.50 4.90 -19.86
N THR A 95 -5.55 5.21 -20.57
CA THR A 95 -5.70 5.06 -22.02
C THR A 95 -6.52 6.21 -22.58
N GLY A 96 -6.65 6.32 -23.90
CA GLY A 96 -7.57 7.29 -24.50
C GLY A 96 -9.05 7.12 -24.12
N ALA A 97 -9.44 5.94 -23.59
CA ALA A 97 -10.79 5.70 -23.12
C ALA A 97 -11.03 6.22 -21.70
N THR A 98 -10.03 6.13 -20.84
CA THR A 98 -10.14 6.46 -19.41
C THR A 98 -9.53 7.82 -19.04
N THR A 99 -8.71 8.40 -19.90
CA THR A 99 -7.88 9.56 -19.54
C THR A 99 -7.90 10.62 -20.63
N ARG A 100 -8.05 11.89 -20.20
CA ARG A 100 -7.98 13.06 -21.07
C ARG A 100 -6.90 14.02 -20.60
N PHE A 101 -6.19 14.59 -21.55
CA PHE A 101 -5.19 15.63 -21.33
C PHE A 101 -5.63 16.88 -22.09
N LEU A 102 -5.85 17.99 -21.37
CA LEU A 102 -6.41 19.23 -21.93
C LEU A 102 -7.72 18.98 -22.70
N GLY A 103 -8.57 18.09 -22.20
CA GLY A 103 -9.85 17.71 -22.80
C GLY A 103 -9.75 16.70 -23.94
N LEU A 104 -8.56 16.41 -24.46
CA LEU A 104 -8.33 15.43 -25.53
C LEU A 104 -8.00 14.05 -24.95
N PRO A 105 -8.46 12.96 -25.59
CA PRO A 105 -8.07 11.62 -25.18
C PRO A 105 -6.57 11.42 -25.34
N LEU A 106 -5.97 10.54 -24.52
CA LEU A 106 -4.58 10.14 -24.71
C LEU A 106 -4.37 9.56 -26.12
N PRO A 107 -3.14 9.71 -26.69
CA PRO A 107 -2.82 9.21 -28.01
C PRO A 107 -3.18 7.72 -28.16
N PRO A 108 -3.62 7.29 -29.35
CA PRO A 108 -3.82 5.88 -29.66
C PRO A 108 -2.57 5.07 -29.33
N LEU A 109 -2.74 3.83 -28.88
CA LEU A 109 -1.68 2.91 -28.49
C LEU A 109 -0.93 3.26 -27.20
N LEU A 110 -1.05 4.48 -26.66
CA LEU A 110 -0.50 4.83 -25.35
C LEU A 110 -1.33 4.16 -24.25
N LYS A 111 -0.63 3.39 -23.43
CA LYS A 111 -1.20 2.71 -22.25
C LYS A 111 -0.25 2.85 -21.08
N ILE A 112 -0.80 3.18 -19.91
CA ILE A 112 -0.08 3.14 -18.66
C ILE A 112 -0.85 2.19 -17.74
N GLU A 113 -0.29 1.00 -17.50
CA GLU A 113 -0.83 0.04 -16.54
C GLU A 113 -0.37 0.40 -15.14
N ILE A 114 -1.25 0.24 -14.18
CA ILE A 114 -0.97 0.48 -12.77
C ILE A 114 -1.10 -0.85 -12.04
N VAL A 115 0.04 -1.37 -11.57
CA VAL A 115 0.13 -2.66 -10.87
C VAL A 115 0.39 -2.40 -9.40
N PRO A 116 -0.60 -2.55 -8.52
CA PRO A 116 -0.45 -2.34 -7.08
C PRO A 116 0.57 -3.32 -6.47
N LEU A 117 1.40 -2.81 -5.55
CA LEU A 117 2.38 -3.57 -4.77
C LEU A 117 2.08 -3.54 -3.27
N ALA A 118 1.41 -2.49 -2.80
CA ALA A 118 0.89 -2.37 -1.45
C ALA A 118 -0.33 -1.44 -1.45
N PHE A 119 -1.33 -1.79 -0.66
CA PHE A 119 -2.48 -0.94 -0.41
C PHE A 119 -3.01 -1.26 1.00
N GLU A 120 -2.62 -0.43 1.97
CA GLU A 120 -2.92 -0.64 3.37
C GLU A 120 -2.91 0.68 4.14
N GLY A 121 -3.46 0.70 5.36
CA GLY A 121 -3.40 1.91 6.18
C GLY A 121 -4.41 1.96 7.30
N ARG A 122 -4.96 3.14 7.55
CA ARG A 122 -5.90 3.39 8.66
C ARG A 122 -7.10 4.20 8.18
N ILE A 123 -8.27 3.84 8.72
CA ILE A 123 -9.53 4.53 8.49
C ILE A 123 -10.17 4.77 9.85
N ASP A 124 -10.46 6.02 10.15
CA ASP A 124 -11.22 6.41 11.33
C ASP A 124 -12.66 6.73 10.89
N VAL A 125 -13.60 5.91 11.33
CA VAL A 125 -15.00 6.01 10.85
C VAL A 125 -15.76 7.15 11.52
N ASP A 126 -15.37 7.58 12.72
CA ASP A 126 -16.06 8.68 13.42
C ASP A 126 -15.67 10.04 12.85
N SER A 127 -14.37 10.24 12.56
CA SER A 127 -13.90 11.48 11.98
C SER A 127 -13.93 11.49 10.45
N GLY A 128 -14.11 10.34 9.82
CA GLY A 128 -14.01 10.16 8.37
C GLY A 128 -12.59 10.30 7.81
N ALA A 129 -11.58 10.28 8.68
CA ALA A 129 -10.19 10.40 8.26
C ALA A 129 -9.68 9.08 7.67
N VAL A 130 -9.11 9.15 6.47
CA VAL A 130 -8.55 8.00 5.74
C VAL A 130 -7.11 8.30 5.40
N ASN A 131 -6.21 7.34 5.68
CA ASN A 131 -4.80 7.38 5.33
C ASN A 131 -4.37 6.00 4.85
N LEU A 132 -4.19 5.84 3.55
CA LEU A 132 -3.85 4.57 2.90
C LEU A 132 -2.51 4.70 2.18
N GLU A 133 -1.51 3.92 2.60
CA GLU A 133 -0.27 3.78 1.85
C GLU A 133 -0.58 3.02 0.56
N PHE A 134 -0.19 3.61 -0.57
CA PHE A 134 -0.33 3.02 -1.89
C PHE A 134 1.02 2.99 -2.58
N VAL A 135 1.45 1.80 -2.95
CA VAL A 135 2.66 1.57 -3.74
C VAL A 135 2.27 0.83 -5.01
N ALA A 136 2.70 1.33 -6.15
CA ALA A 136 2.39 0.70 -7.43
C ALA A 136 3.49 0.92 -8.48
N ASN A 137 3.59 -0.02 -9.40
CA ASN A 137 4.36 0.10 -10.63
C ASN A 137 3.49 0.72 -11.72
N PHE A 138 3.95 1.79 -12.32
CA PHE A 138 3.35 2.40 -13.49
C PHE A 138 4.13 1.94 -14.72
N MET A 139 3.49 1.12 -15.55
CA MET A 139 4.06 0.49 -16.74
C MET A 139 3.63 1.24 -17.99
N PHE A 140 4.51 2.11 -18.49
CA PHE A 140 4.26 2.93 -19.68
C PHE A 140 4.58 2.13 -20.96
N SER A 141 3.67 2.15 -21.94
CA SER A 141 3.86 1.49 -23.22
C SER A 141 3.16 2.22 -24.36
N VAL A 142 3.71 2.10 -25.58
CA VAL A 142 3.12 2.61 -26.83
C VAL A 142 3.02 1.46 -27.82
N GLY A 143 1.90 0.77 -27.80
CA GLY A 143 1.68 -0.44 -28.61
C GLY A 143 2.76 -1.48 -28.39
N GLY A 144 3.24 -2.07 -29.50
CA GLY A 144 4.39 -2.98 -29.49
C GLY A 144 5.74 -2.30 -29.74
N MET A 145 5.75 -0.96 -29.92
CA MET A 145 6.95 -0.22 -30.33
C MET A 145 7.83 0.20 -29.15
N TYR A 146 7.24 0.49 -28.00
CA TYR A 146 7.98 0.99 -26.85
C TYR A 146 7.37 0.50 -25.54
N LYS A 147 8.22 0.10 -24.61
CA LYS A 147 7.85 -0.25 -23.25
C LYS A 147 8.95 0.24 -22.30
N ALA A 148 8.61 1.15 -21.41
CA ALA A 148 9.52 1.64 -20.39
C ALA A 148 9.66 0.65 -19.21
N PRO A 149 10.79 0.70 -18.49
CA PRO A 149 10.87 0.14 -17.16
C PRO A 149 9.79 0.72 -16.23
N ALA A 150 9.44 -0.01 -15.19
CA ALA A 150 8.41 0.43 -14.26
C ALA A 150 8.82 1.71 -13.50
N LEU A 151 7.91 2.67 -13.43
CA LEU A 151 8.02 3.81 -12.53
C LEU A 151 7.38 3.43 -11.20
N VAL A 152 8.16 3.35 -10.14
CA VAL A 152 7.64 3.06 -8.80
C VAL A 152 7.09 4.33 -8.18
N VAL A 153 5.81 4.30 -7.82
CA VAL A 153 5.13 5.40 -7.14
C VAL A 153 4.73 4.93 -5.75
N LYS A 154 5.22 5.65 -4.73
CA LYS A 154 4.86 5.42 -3.33
C LYS A 154 4.26 6.69 -2.75
N THR A 155 3.03 6.61 -2.27
CA THR A 155 2.31 7.74 -1.68
C THR A 155 1.40 7.30 -0.54
N VAL A 156 0.99 8.25 0.29
CA VAL A 156 -0.14 8.10 1.20
C VAL A 156 -1.32 8.83 0.58
N LEU A 157 -2.37 8.09 0.27
CA LEU A 157 -3.67 8.60 -0.15
C LEU A 157 -4.43 9.01 1.11
N THR A 158 -4.70 10.29 1.27
CA THR A 158 -5.32 10.85 2.48
C THR A 158 -6.53 11.71 2.16
N THR A 159 -7.46 11.77 3.10
CA THR A 159 -8.58 12.72 3.10
C THR A 159 -8.19 14.12 3.56
N GLU A 160 -6.96 14.30 4.05
CA GLU A 160 -6.42 15.58 4.49
C GLU A 160 -5.66 16.30 3.35
N GLU A 161 -4.74 17.16 3.68
CA GLU A 161 -3.86 17.80 2.71
C GLU A 161 -2.63 16.94 2.42
N SER A 162 -2.29 16.77 1.14
CA SER A 162 -1.02 16.21 0.71
C SER A 162 -0.31 17.19 -0.20
N LYS A 163 0.91 17.58 0.14
CA LYS A 163 1.65 18.64 -0.58
C LYS A 163 3.14 18.39 -0.55
N LYS A 164 3.78 18.67 -1.68
CA LYS A 164 5.23 18.79 -1.82
C LYS A 164 5.60 20.13 -2.47
N LYS A 165 6.71 20.24 -3.16
CA LYS A 165 7.21 21.51 -3.75
C LYS A 165 6.45 21.93 -5.01
N ILE A 166 6.07 20.98 -5.85
CA ILE A 166 5.48 21.22 -7.18
C ILE A 166 3.99 20.89 -7.15
N ARG A 167 3.62 19.78 -6.48
CA ARG A 167 2.27 19.26 -6.47
C ARG A 167 1.65 19.30 -5.08
N GLY A 168 0.35 19.49 -5.05
CA GLY A 168 -0.43 19.46 -3.81
C GLY A 168 -1.91 19.40 -4.10
N GLY A 169 -2.65 18.96 -3.10
CA GLY A 169 -4.09 18.89 -3.15
C GLY A 169 -4.68 18.64 -1.77
N ARG A 170 -5.99 18.76 -1.67
CA ARG A 170 -6.76 18.52 -0.46
C ARG A 170 -7.81 17.46 -0.71
N GLY A 171 -7.88 16.49 0.19
CA GLY A 171 -8.92 15.49 0.23
C GLY A 171 -10.23 16.02 0.81
N VAL A 172 -11.19 15.11 0.94
CA VAL A 172 -12.45 15.33 1.66
C VAL A 172 -12.70 14.09 2.50
N ARG A 173 -12.99 14.30 3.78
CA ARG A 173 -13.25 13.23 4.73
C ARG A 173 -14.43 12.37 4.29
N MET A 174 -14.38 11.12 4.69
CA MET A 174 -15.42 10.13 4.40
C MET A 174 -16.74 10.52 5.09
N GLY A 175 -17.81 10.56 4.34
CA GLY A 175 -19.16 10.75 4.86
C GLY A 175 -19.80 9.44 5.31
N ASP A 176 -21.03 9.54 5.83
CA ASP A 176 -21.82 8.38 6.31
C ASP A 176 -22.13 7.38 5.18
N ASP A 177 -22.11 7.83 3.94
CA ASP A 177 -22.28 7.01 2.74
C ASP A 177 -20.98 6.31 2.28
N GLY A 178 -19.89 6.52 3.03
CA GLY A 178 -18.58 6.00 2.73
C GLY A 178 -17.85 6.73 1.60
N VAL A 179 -18.44 7.79 1.03
CA VAL A 179 -17.81 8.55 -0.06
C VAL A 179 -16.78 9.51 0.50
N CYS A 180 -15.62 9.54 -0.15
CA CYS A 180 -14.51 10.42 0.22
C CYS A 180 -13.73 10.86 -1.02
N LYS A 181 -12.89 11.90 -0.83
CA LYS A 181 -11.88 12.28 -1.80
C LYS A 181 -10.51 12.07 -1.20
N LEU A 182 -9.73 11.21 -1.81
CA LEU A 182 -8.35 10.93 -1.42
C LEU A 182 -7.39 11.74 -2.28
N VAL A 183 -6.35 12.26 -1.65
CA VAL A 183 -5.27 12.96 -2.33
C VAL A 183 -3.93 12.38 -1.90
N GLY A 184 -3.01 12.23 -2.84
CA GLY A 184 -1.66 11.77 -2.56
C GLY A 184 -0.65 12.41 -3.48
N VAL A 185 0.49 12.80 -2.94
CA VAL A 185 1.63 13.33 -3.69
C VAL A 185 2.85 12.45 -3.45
N ALA A 186 3.43 11.94 -4.52
CA ALA A 186 4.65 11.15 -4.49
C ALA A 186 5.80 11.87 -5.18
N THR A 187 7.03 11.49 -4.85
CA THR A 187 8.21 11.74 -5.68
C THR A 187 8.45 10.51 -6.53
N VAL A 188 8.75 10.72 -7.80
CA VAL A 188 9.08 9.68 -8.77
C VAL A 188 10.55 9.85 -9.14
N ASP A 189 11.33 8.82 -8.87
CA ASP A 189 12.77 8.82 -9.14
C ASP A 189 13.09 8.47 -10.59
N PRO A 190 14.28 8.83 -11.10
CA PRO A 190 14.75 8.42 -12.40
C PRO A 190 14.81 6.89 -12.55
N ILE A 191 14.57 6.42 -13.77
CA ILE A 191 14.66 5.01 -14.16
C ILE A 191 15.75 4.81 -15.21
N ASP A 192 16.07 3.58 -15.53
CA ASP A 192 17.04 3.25 -16.60
C ASP A 192 16.40 3.39 -18.00
N ASP A 193 15.95 4.62 -18.30
CA ASP A 193 15.35 5.00 -19.58
C ASP A 193 15.50 6.51 -19.81
N LEU A 194 16.38 6.89 -20.73
CA LEU A 194 16.68 8.29 -21.02
C LEU A 194 15.49 9.05 -21.59
N PHE A 195 14.65 8.38 -22.38
CA PHE A 195 13.47 9.02 -22.95
C PHE A 195 12.47 9.37 -21.85
N MET A 196 12.12 8.41 -20.98
CA MET A 196 11.19 8.66 -19.88
C MET A 196 11.73 9.69 -18.88
N ASN A 197 13.01 9.60 -18.54
CA ASN A 197 13.63 10.57 -17.64
C ASN A 197 13.54 12.01 -18.19
N SER A 198 13.79 12.17 -19.49
CA SER A 198 13.69 13.48 -20.15
C SER A 198 12.23 13.90 -20.35
N PHE A 199 11.37 13.00 -20.79
CA PHE A 199 9.96 13.27 -21.05
C PHE A 199 9.18 13.67 -19.80
N LEU A 200 9.41 12.98 -18.68
CA LEU A 200 8.75 13.26 -17.41
C LEU A 200 9.52 14.25 -16.52
N PHE A 201 10.74 14.65 -16.92
CA PHE A 201 11.64 15.49 -16.12
C PHE A 201 11.95 14.88 -14.76
N LEU A 202 12.31 13.58 -14.75
CA LEU A 202 12.61 12.87 -13.51
C LEU A 202 13.96 13.32 -12.90
N PRO A 203 14.08 13.41 -11.55
CA PRO A 203 13.04 13.15 -10.57
C PRO A 203 11.97 14.24 -10.55
N THR A 204 10.72 13.84 -10.35
CA THR A 204 9.59 14.76 -10.32
C THR A 204 8.54 14.36 -9.29
N GLU A 205 7.49 15.15 -9.16
CA GLU A 205 6.37 14.84 -8.29
C GLU A 205 5.15 14.43 -9.11
N CYS A 206 4.39 13.47 -8.62
CA CYS A 206 3.08 13.13 -9.15
C CYS A 206 1.99 13.36 -8.11
N LEU A 207 0.79 13.63 -8.59
CA LEU A 207 -0.41 13.88 -7.81
C LEU A 207 -1.49 12.88 -8.21
N ALA A 208 -2.19 12.33 -7.23
CA ALA A 208 -3.44 11.63 -7.43
C ALA A 208 -4.53 12.30 -6.60
N CYS A 209 -5.67 12.62 -7.24
CA CYS A 209 -6.90 13.01 -6.59
C CYS A 209 -7.98 12.02 -6.99
N LEU A 210 -8.42 11.19 -6.06
CA LEU A 210 -9.32 10.06 -6.32
C LEU A 210 -10.64 10.27 -5.57
N ASN A 211 -11.75 10.23 -6.27
CA ASN A 211 -13.05 10.06 -5.65
C ASN A 211 -13.27 8.56 -5.41
N ALA A 212 -13.60 8.18 -4.20
CA ALA A 212 -13.72 6.78 -3.80
C ALA A 212 -14.87 6.58 -2.82
N GLN A 213 -15.33 5.35 -2.73
CA GLN A 213 -16.26 4.88 -1.72
C GLN A 213 -15.66 3.68 -0.98
N LEU A 214 -15.70 3.74 0.34
CA LEU A 214 -15.30 2.70 1.26
C LEU A 214 -16.54 2.15 1.96
N THR A 215 -16.69 0.83 2.00
CA THR A 215 -17.81 0.18 2.68
C THR A 215 -17.31 -0.94 3.58
N PHE A 216 -17.87 -1.03 4.77
CA PHE A 216 -17.53 -2.04 5.77
C PHE A 216 -18.67 -3.04 5.90
N HIS A 217 -18.33 -4.33 5.98
CA HIS A 217 -19.26 -5.43 6.17
C HIS A 217 -18.78 -6.33 7.30
N ASN A 218 -19.68 -6.74 8.19
CA ASN A 218 -19.36 -7.75 9.20
C ASN A 218 -19.00 -9.08 8.52
N ILE A 219 -17.98 -9.74 9.02
CA ILE A 219 -17.58 -11.09 8.59
C ILE A 219 -18.27 -12.11 9.45
#